data_8639a390a296ce012c77ab648e8b0414
#
_entry.id   8639a390a296ce012c77ab648e8b0414
#
_cell.length_a   1.000
_cell.length_b   1.000
_cell.length_c   1.000
_cell.angle_alpha   90.00
_cell.angle_beta   90.00
_cell.angle_gamma   90.00
#
_symmetry.space_group_name_H-M   'P 1'
#
loop_
_entity.id
_entity.type
_entity.pdbx_description
1 polymer ?
#
loop_
_entity_poly.entity_id
_entity_poly.type
_entity_poly.pdbx_seq_one_letter_code
_entity_poly.pdbx_strand_id
1 'polypeptide(L)'
;MVPAAITNIHEAFKEIKHMTIDTWQEECRLAARRAMKEVIEHRMHNGIDAFLEQMRDAGLPDRRNGSFSSHLVTEVGNLELRIPRTRTFSARSILQGFARRTASIERTILMCFLLGLSTRKVGPALLSILGEPVSPSTVSDIAKQLDQSVQAYHQRALSDHYEVLIVDGIVLRRKTGAGAQRRTMLVALGITPHGKKEIIDFRQVPGESKTAWEGFLNHLYQRGLQGDALKLVVVDGGNGLLAALDLVYGQVPLQRCWAHKTRNVLNHVKQGDQDKVKRALHRISHARTLREAQKAAQRFVLQWEGSYPKAVECLQKDLPELLSFLQVKTGLLPSVLRTTNAIERRFREVRRRSRPMGTFSDRTSMERILYAVFMHENLKQRTATPFLLLTQND
;
A
#
# COMPACT_ATOMS: atom_id res chain seq x y z
N MET A 1 -24.16 42.64 -46.88
CA MET A 1 -24.71 42.41 -45.53
C MET A 1 -24.20 41.06 -45.03
N VAL A 2 -23.45 41.04 -43.95
CA VAL A 2 -23.01 39.78 -43.32
C VAL A 2 -24.19 39.20 -42.58
N PRO A 3 -24.55 37.91 -42.74
CA PRO A 3 -25.71 37.32 -42.05
C PRO A 3 -25.55 37.45 -40.52
N ALA A 4 -26.64 37.75 -39.83
CA ALA A 4 -26.67 37.95 -38.35
C ALA A 4 -26.01 36.78 -37.55
N ALA A 5 -26.07 35.56 -38.08
CA ALA A 5 -25.40 34.39 -37.51
C ALA A 5 -23.86 34.49 -37.50
N ILE A 6 -23.27 35.17 -38.52
CA ILE A 6 -21.81 35.35 -38.60
C ILE A 6 -21.33 36.45 -37.66
N THR A 7 -22.15 37.47 -37.42
CA THR A 7 -21.83 38.52 -36.46
C THR A 7 -21.81 37.97 -35.03
N ASN A 8 -22.73 37.07 -34.68
CA ASN A 8 -22.75 36.40 -33.36
C ASN A 8 -21.55 35.51 -33.13
N ILE A 9 -21.07 34.80 -34.17
CA ILE A 9 -19.87 33.97 -34.08
C ILE A 9 -18.61 34.84 -33.88
N HIS A 10 -18.56 36.00 -34.56
CA HIS A 10 -17.41 36.92 -34.45
C HIS A 10 -17.33 37.61 -33.08
N GLU A 11 -18.46 37.94 -32.49
CA GLU A 11 -18.54 38.48 -31.13
C GLU A 11 -18.18 37.42 -30.10
N ALA A 12 -18.70 36.19 -30.21
CA ALA A 12 -18.32 35.08 -29.39
C ALA A 12 -16.80 34.77 -29.47
N PHE A 13 -16.20 34.88 -30.68
CA PHE A 13 -14.76 34.71 -30.85
C PHE A 13 -13.95 35.86 -30.20
N LYS A 14 -14.45 37.09 -30.16
CA LYS A 14 -13.82 38.21 -29.48
C LYS A 14 -13.86 38.01 -27.97
N GLU A 15 -15.00 37.57 -27.42
CA GLU A 15 -15.14 37.27 -26.00
C GLU A 15 -14.16 36.16 -25.55
N ILE A 16 -14.06 35.05 -26.29
CA ILE A 16 -13.13 33.95 -26.02
C ILE A 16 -11.67 34.45 -26.05
N LYS A 17 -11.33 35.34 -26.95
CA LYS A 17 -9.96 35.87 -27.10
C LYS A 17 -9.52 36.76 -25.93
N HIS A 18 -10.45 37.32 -25.19
CA HIS A 18 -10.19 38.17 -24.01
C HIS A 18 -10.35 37.43 -22.66
N MET A 19 -10.85 36.18 -22.69
CA MET A 19 -10.95 35.36 -21.47
C MET A 19 -9.57 34.84 -21.05
N THR A 20 -9.26 34.98 -19.77
CA THR A 20 -8.13 34.27 -19.19
C THR A 20 -8.45 32.78 -19.11
N ILE A 21 -7.42 31.93 -19.14
CA ILE A 21 -7.59 30.47 -19.01
C ILE A 21 -8.40 30.11 -17.74
N ASP A 22 -8.18 30.83 -16.65
CA ASP A 22 -8.88 30.62 -15.39
C ASP A 22 -10.36 30.95 -15.47
N THR A 23 -10.73 32.05 -16.16
CA THR A 23 -12.15 32.45 -16.38
C THR A 23 -12.87 31.40 -17.23
N TRP A 24 -12.24 30.96 -18.32
CA TRP A 24 -12.80 29.93 -19.20
C TRP A 24 -12.99 28.58 -18.49
N GLN A 25 -12.01 28.17 -17.67
CA GLN A 25 -12.15 26.95 -16.87
C GLN A 25 -13.28 27.01 -15.87
N GLU A 26 -13.48 28.16 -15.21
CA GLU A 26 -14.57 28.32 -14.26
C GLU A 26 -15.94 28.33 -14.94
N GLU A 27 -16.07 28.95 -16.11
CA GLU A 27 -17.31 28.90 -16.92
C GLU A 27 -17.64 27.46 -17.38
N CYS A 28 -16.64 26.73 -17.88
CA CYS A 28 -16.81 25.31 -18.21
C CYS A 28 -17.25 24.49 -17.00
N ARG A 29 -16.67 24.74 -15.85
CA ARG A 29 -17.01 24.06 -14.60
C ARG A 29 -18.45 24.37 -14.16
N LEU A 30 -18.86 25.63 -14.25
CA LEU A 30 -20.25 26.04 -13.96
C LEU A 30 -21.27 25.43 -14.94
N ALA A 31 -20.94 25.38 -16.23
CA ALA A 31 -21.79 24.74 -17.23
C ALA A 31 -21.91 23.23 -16.96
N ALA A 32 -20.82 22.55 -16.66
CA ALA A 32 -20.82 21.13 -16.31
C ALA A 32 -21.65 20.84 -15.04
N ARG A 33 -21.56 21.71 -14.01
CA ARG A 33 -22.40 21.61 -12.80
C ARG A 33 -23.90 21.71 -13.12
N ARG A 34 -24.29 22.68 -13.94
CA ARG A 34 -25.69 22.86 -14.36
C ARG A 34 -26.21 21.65 -15.12
N ALA A 35 -25.48 21.20 -16.13
CA ALA A 35 -25.84 20.05 -16.93
C ALA A 35 -25.97 18.77 -16.07
N MET A 36 -24.98 18.50 -15.18
CA MET A 36 -25.02 17.34 -14.29
C MET A 36 -26.20 17.40 -13.32
N LYS A 37 -26.50 18.58 -12.76
CA LYS A 37 -27.64 18.80 -11.87
C LYS A 37 -28.95 18.48 -12.61
N GLU A 38 -29.15 19.05 -13.79
CA GLU A 38 -30.36 18.85 -14.61
C GLU A 38 -30.56 17.36 -14.93
N VAL A 39 -29.53 16.67 -15.36
CA VAL A 39 -29.62 15.23 -15.67
C VAL A 39 -30.01 14.42 -14.45
N ILE A 40 -29.41 14.70 -13.30
CA ILE A 40 -29.67 13.95 -12.05
C ILE A 40 -31.12 14.24 -11.57
N GLU A 41 -31.51 15.51 -11.52
CA GLU A 41 -32.86 15.90 -11.08
C GLU A 41 -33.94 15.33 -12.02
N HIS A 42 -33.72 15.37 -13.35
CA HIS A 42 -34.61 14.78 -14.32
C HIS A 42 -34.79 13.25 -14.11
N ARG A 43 -33.68 12.52 -13.90
CA ARG A 43 -33.74 11.08 -13.58
C ARG A 43 -34.49 10.79 -12.30
N MET A 44 -34.31 11.62 -11.27
CA MET A 44 -35.04 11.48 -10.01
C MET A 44 -36.55 11.71 -10.20
N HIS A 45 -36.95 12.70 -11.01
CA HIS A 45 -38.34 12.93 -11.34
C HIS A 45 -38.95 11.75 -12.09
N ASN A 46 -38.27 11.24 -13.12
CA ASN A 46 -38.72 10.05 -13.86
C ASN A 46 -38.86 8.82 -12.97
N GLY A 47 -37.91 8.63 -11.99
CA GLY A 47 -38.01 7.54 -11.04
C GLY A 47 -39.20 7.65 -10.08
N ILE A 48 -39.58 8.88 -9.68
CA ILE A 48 -40.79 9.11 -8.90
C ILE A 48 -42.03 8.81 -9.72
N ASP A 49 -42.06 9.19 -11.01
CA ASP A 49 -43.21 8.94 -11.87
C ASP A 49 -43.40 7.43 -12.12
N ALA A 50 -42.34 6.71 -12.43
CA ALA A 50 -42.38 5.26 -12.55
C ALA A 50 -42.82 4.55 -11.24
N PHE A 51 -42.37 5.03 -10.09
CA PHE A 51 -42.80 4.51 -8.80
C PHE A 51 -44.30 4.74 -8.56
N LEU A 52 -44.80 5.93 -8.86
CA LEU A 52 -46.25 6.25 -8.71
C LEU A 52 -47.12 5.42 -9.65
N GLU A 53 -46.65 5.11 -10.85
CA GLU A 53 -47.32 4.24 -11.80
C GLU A 53 -47.41 2.79 -11.24
N GLN A 54 -46.29 2.23 -10.78
CA GLN A 54 -46.27 0.90 -10.15
C GLN A 54 -47.19 0.83 -8.92
N MET A 55 -47.21 1.86 -8.09
CA MET A 55 -48.10 1.90 -6.91
C MET A 55 -49.56 1.93 -7.30
N ARG A 56 -49.91 2.65 -8.38
CA ARG A 56 -51.28 2.69 -8.94
C ARG A 56 -51.71 1.32 -9.46
N ASP A 57 -50.83 0.66 -10.21
CA ASP A 57 -51.10 -0.68 -10.76
C ASP A 57 -51.27 -1.75 -9.66
N ALA A 58 -50.56 -1.57 -8.56
CA ALA A 58 -50.65 -2.43 -7.37
C ALA A 58 -51.92 -2.13 -6.50
N GLY A 59 -52.72 -1.13 -6.85
CA GLY A 59 -53.87 -0.73 -6.03
C GLY A 59 -53.52 -0.02 -4.72
N LEU A 60 -52.28 0.46 -4.58
CA LEU A 60 -51.74 1.14 -3.40
C LEU A 60 -51.42 2.62 -3.72
N PRO A 61 -52.43 3.51 -3.77
CA PRO A 61 -52.23 4.87 -4.26
C PRO A 61 -51.27 5.66 -3.35
N ASP A 62 -50.23 6.21 -3.94
CA ASP A 62 -49.34 7.20 -3.35
C ASP A 62 -49.40 8.52 -4.14
N ARG A 63 -48.84 9.58 -3.60
CA ARG A 63 -48.79 10.88 -4.23
C ARG A 63 -47.51 11.63 -3.94
N ARG A 64 -47.13 12.53 -4.86
CA ARG A 64 -45.97 13.44 -4.64
C ARG A 64 -46.17 14.23 -3.35
N ASN A 65 -45.06 14.36 -2.59
CA ASN A 65 -45.02 15.08 -1.31
C ASN A 65 -43.86 16.09 -1.28
N GLY A 66 -43.77 16.91 -2.32
CA GLY A 66 -42.76 17.95 -2.46
C GLY A 66 -41.34 17.44 -2.70
N SER A 67 -40.36 18.26 -2.40
CA SER A 67 -38.96 17.99 -2.54
C SER A 67 -38.16 18.57 -1.36
N PHE A 68 -36.94 18.13 -1.14
CA PHE A 68 -36.01 18.71 -0.18
C PHE A 68 -34.62 18.87 -0.80
N SER A 69 -33.84 19.85 -0.32
CA SER A 69 -32.47 20.07 -0.79
C SER A 69 -31.50 19.08 -0.16
N SER A 70 -30.56 18.59 -0.96
CA SER A 70 -29.44 17.77 -0.54
C SER A 70 -28.21 18.09 -1.37
N HIS A 71 -27.02 17.88 -0.80
CA HIS A 71 -25.76 18.13 -1.47
C HIS A 71 -25.11 16.83 -1.95
N LEU A 72 -24.57 16.86 -3.17
CA LEU A 72 -23.79 15.79 -3.78
C LEU A 72 -22.43 16.37 -4.25
N VAL A 73 -21.34 15.90 -3.66
CA VAL A 73 -19.98 16.27 -4.05
C VAL A 73 -19.55 15.45 -5.25
N THR A 74 -19.19 16.12 -6.34
CA THR A 74 -18.82 15.53 -7.62
C THR A 74 -17.46 16.05 -8.10
N GLU A 75 -16.96 15.49 -9.20
CA GLU A 75 -15.72 15.93 -9.87
C GLU A 75 -15.77 17.38 -10.37
N VAL A 76 -16.97 17.90 -10.59
CA VAL A 76 -17.19 19.29 -11.01
C VAL A 76 -17.50 20.23 -9.83
N GLY A 77 -17.50 19.70 -8.62
CA GLY A 77 -17.77 20.41 -7.37
C GLY A 77 -19.05 19.95 -6.67
N ASN A 78 -19.47 20.71 -5.66
CA ASN A 78 -20.67 20.42 -4.90
C ASN A 78 -21.93 20.84 -5.67
N LEU A 79 -22.88 19.92 -5.81
CA LEU A 79 -24.19 20.15 -6.44
C LEU A 79 -25.27 20.20 -5.34
N GLU A 80 -26.04 21.26 -5.31
CA GLU A 80 -27.28 21.31 -4.55
C GLU A 80 -28.42 20.74 -5.41
N LEU A 81 -28.92 19.57 -5.00
CA LEU A 81 -29.97 18.83 -5.70
C LEU A 81 -31.31 19.00 -4.98
N ARG A 82 -32.38 19.18 -5.74
CA ARG A 82 -33.76 19.06 -5.27
C ARG A 82 -34.24 17.63 -5.41
N ILE A 83 -34.35 16.92 -4.30
CA ILE A 83 -34.72 15.50 -4.26
C ILE A 83 -36.25 15.39 -4.11
N PRO A 84 -36.99 14.94 -5.16
CA PRO A 84 -38.42 14.75 -5.07
C PRO A 84 -38.75 13.52 -4.20
N ARG A 85 -39.89 13.55 -3.55
CA ARG A 85 -40.42 12.46 -2.73
C ARG A 85 -41.91 12.30 -2.87
N THR A 86 -42.39 11.09 -2.60
CA THR A 86 -43.78 10.78 -2.36
C THR A 86 -44.05 10.69 -0.83
N ARG A 87 -45.22 10.27 -0.43
CA ARG A 87 -45.52 10.01 1.00
C ARG A 87 -44.72 8.83 1.56
N THR A 88 -44.50 7.81 0.74
CA THR A 88 -43.85 6.55 1.18
C THR A 88 -42.45 6.36 0.62
N PHE A 89 -42.05 7.06 -0.45
CA PHE A 89 -40.80 6.87 -1.16
C PHE A 89 -40.04 8.20 -1.38
N SER A 90 -38.72 8.13 -1.36
CA SER A 90 -37.85 9.25 -1.72
C SER A 90 -36.89 8.88 -2.84
N ALA A 91 -36.80 9.73 -3.87
CA ALA A 91 -35.85 9.55 -4.98
C ALA A 91 -34.38 9.55 -4.53
N ARG A 92 -34.08 9.81 -3.25
CA ARG A 92 -32.74 9.70 -2.69
C ARG A 92 -32.18 8.26 -2.81
N SER A 93 -33.03 7.25 -2.80
CA SER A 93 -32.65 5.85 -3.03
C SER A 93 -32.07 5.60 -4.42
N ILE A 94 -32.45 6.42 -5.42
CA ILE A 94 -31.92 6.36 -6.78
C ILE A 94 -30.45 6.78 -6.83
N LEU A 95 -29.99 7.59 -5.89
CA LEU A 95 -28.59 7.96 -5.72
C LEU A 95 -27.76 6.90 -4.97
N GLN A 96 -28.09 5.60 -5.12
CA GLN A 96 -27.39 4.48 -4.47
C GLN A 96 -27.12 4.70 -2.97
N GLY A 97 -28.19 4.65 -2.19
CA GLY A 97 -28.07 4.55 -0.74
C GLY A 97 -27.40 5.72 -0.04
N PHE A 98 -27.85 6.95 -0.30
CA PHE A 98 -27.43 8.13 0.47
C PHE A 98 -25.98 8.63 0.25
N ALA A 99 -25.36 8.30 -0.87
CA ALA A 99 -24.06 8.84 -1.21
C ALA A 99 -24.07 10.37 -1.21
N ARG A 100 -23.25 10.99 -0.35
CA ARG A 100 -23.01 12.44 -0.36
C ARG A 100 -21.92 12.82 -1.36
N ARG A 101 -21.25 11.83 -1.95
CA ARG A 101 -20.11 11.96 -2.87
C ARG A 101 -20.19 10.90 -3.93
N THR A 102 -19.65 11.21 -5.11
CA THR A 102 -19.47 10.19 -6.15
C THR A 102 -18.38 9.20 -5.73
N ALA A 103 -18.44 7.98 -6.25
CA ALA A 103 -17.44 6.95 -6.00
C ALA A 103 -16.02 7.39 -6.43
N SER A 104 -15.92 8.22 -7.48
CA SER A 104 -14.66 8.81 -7.96
C SER A 104 -14.05 9.74 -6.92
N ILE A 105 -14.86 10.59 -6.28
CA ILE A 105 -14.39 11.48 -5.21
C ILE A 105 -13.94 10.69 -3.98
N GLU A 106 -14.68 9.66 -3.58
CA GLU A 106 -14.26 8.81 -2.46
C GLU A 106 -12.94 8.10 -2.75
N ARG A 107 -12.76 7.59 -3.98
CA ARG A 107 -11.48 7.04 -4.42
C ARG A 107 -10.36 8.08 -4.36
N THR A 108 -10.59 9.30 -4.82
CA THR A 108 -9.59 10.38 -4.78
C THR A 108 -9.18 10.71 -3.34
N ILE A 109 -10.14 10.83 -2.43
CA ILE A 109 -9.90 11.03 -1.00
C ILE A 109 -9.07 9.88 -0.42
N LEU A 110 -9.46 8.64 -0.72
CA LEU A 110 -8.73 7.45 -0.28
C LEU A 110 -7.30 7.43 -0.82
N MET A 111 -7.11 7.73 -2.11
CA MET A 111 -5.79 7.80 -2.74
C MET A 111 -4.89 8.85 -2.08
N CYS A 112 -5.40 10.06 -1.83
CA CYS A 112 -4.65 11.11 -1.13
C CYS A 112 -4.17 10.63 0.25
N PHE A 113 -5.04 9.95 0.99
CA PHE A 113 -4.71 9.38 2.29
C PHE A 113 -3.65 8.26 2.17
N LEU A 114 -3.83 7.31 1.25
CA LEU A 114 -2.91 6.20 1.03
C LEU A 114 -1.54 6.66 0.50
N LEU A 115 -1.48 7.77 -0.22
CA LEU A 115 -0.24 8.40 -0.68
C LEU A 115 0.52 9.12 0.45
N GLY A 116 -0.08 9.26 1.64
CA GLY A 116 0.58 9.73 2.85
C GLY A 116 0.13 11.09 3.36
N LEU A 117 -0.94 11.68 2.79
CA LEU A 117 -1.55 12.82 3.43
C LEU A 117 -2.27 12.36 4.72
N SER A 118 -2.07 13.07 5.82
CA SER A 118 -2.85 12.80 7.02
C SER A 118 -4.33 13.15 6.80
N THR A 119 -5.23 12.55 7.56
CA THR A 119 -6.68 12.82 7.47
C THR A 119 -7.02 14.30 7.53
N ARG A 120 -6.22 15.10 8.28
CA ARG A 120 -6.39 16.56 8.40
C ARG A 120 -5.89 17.34 7.18
N LYS A 121 -4.98 16.77 6.38
CA LYS A 121 -4.38 17.44 5.21
C LYS A 121 -5.11 17.09 3.90
N VAL A 122 -5.90 16.04 3.85
CA VAL A 122 -6.65 15.64 2.65
C VAL A 122 -7.68 16.70 2.27
N GLY A 123 -8.45 17.22 3.25
CA GLY A 123 -9.47 18.24 3.01
C GLY A 123 -8.89 19.51 2.36
N PRO A 124 -7.89 20.18 2.98
CA PRO A 124 -7.22 21.31 2.37
C PRO A 124 -6.61 21.05 0.99
N ALA A 125 -6.03 19.86 0.78
CA ALA A 125 -5.43 19.50 -0.50
C ALA A 125 -6.45 19.35 -1.65
N LEU A 126 -7.70 18.99 -1.33
CA LEU A 126 -8.76 18.81 -2.32
C LEU A 126 -9.72 20.01 -2.41
N LEU A 127 -9.55 21.04 -1.57
CA LEU A 127 -10.48 22.17 -1.46
C LEU A 127 -10.67 22.88 -2.82
N SER A 128 -9.59 23.12 -3.56
CA SER A 128 -9.64 23.77 -4.88
C SER A 128 -10.40 22.99 -5.93
N ILE A 129 -10.47 21.66 -5.79
CA ILE A 129 -11.15 20.75 -6.73
C ILE A 129 -12.62 20.59 -6.34
N LEU A 130 -12.87 20.36 -5.04
CA LEU A 130 -14.20 19.99 -4.54
C LEU A 130 -15.09 21.22 -4.21
N GLY A 131 -14.46 22.39 -3.98
CA GLY A 131 -15.15 23.61 -3.59
C GLY A 131 -15.60 23.63 -2.11
N GLU A 132 -15.41 22.52 -1.39
CA GLU A 132 -15.70 22.40 0.04
C GLU A 132 -14.65 21.53 0.77
N PRO A 133 -14.43 21.76 2.07
CA PRO A 133 -13.46 20.97 2.82
C PRO A 133 -13.99 19.58 3.14
N VAL A 134 -13.15 18.54 2.95
CA VAL A 134 -13.43 17.18 3.42
C VAL A 134 -12.97 17.06 4.87
N SER A 135 -13.89 16.66 5.77
CA SER A 135 -13.57 16.50 7.18
C SER A 135 -12.61 15.32 7.43
N PRO A 136 -11.75 15.39 8.48
CA PRO A 136 -10.91 14.27 8.87
C PRO A 136 -11.67 12.97 9.20
N SER A 137 -12.88 13.11 9.75
CA SER A 137 -13.77 11.95 10.02
C SER A 137 -14.21 11.28 8.72
N THR A 138 -14.60 12.06 7.72
CA THR A 138 -14.94 11.55 6.37
C THR A 138 -13.79 10.74 5.77
N VAL A 139 -12.56 11.27 5.81
CA VAL A 139 -11.38 10.55 5.29
C VAL A 139 -11.17 9.23 6.06
N SER A 140 -11.38 9.24 7.37
CA SER A 140 -11.27 8.05 8.21
C SER A 140 -12.35 7.02 7.87
N ASP A 141 -13.59 7.44 7.65
CA ASP A 141 -14.71 6.54 7.33
C ASP A 141 -14.53 5.91 5.93
N ILE A 142 -14.11 6.69 4.95
CA ILE A 142 -13.77 6.15 3.63
C ILE A 142 -12.61 5.13 3.73
N ALA A 143 -11.59 5.43 4.53
CA ALA A 143 -10.48 4.51 4.70
C ALA A 143 -10.88 3.18 5.39
N LYS A 144 -11.93 3.15 6.20
CA LYS A 144 -12.46 1.93 6.82
C LYS A 144 -13.02 0.92 5.81
N GLN A 145 -13.36 1.35 4.59
CA GLN A 145 -13.77 0.45 3.51
C GLN A 145 -12.71 -0.60 3.20
N LEU A 146 -11.43 -0.32 3.48
CA LEU A 146 -10.34 -1.29 3.33
C LEU A 146 -10.30 -2.38 4.41
N ASP A 147 -11.05 -2.26 5.50
CA ASP A 147 -10.94 -3.21 6.63
C ASP A 147 -11.34 -4.63 6.23
N GLN A 148 -12.38 -4.79 5.42
CA GLN A 148 -12.79 -6.09 4.88
C GLN A 148 -11.72 -6.66 3.95
N SER A 149 -11.14 -5.85 3.09
CA SER A 149 -10.04 -6.26 2.21
C SER A 149 -8.80 -6.69 3.00
N VAL A 150 -8.49 -6.01 4.10
CA VAL A 150 -7.40 -6.39 5.02
C VAL A 150 -7.66 -7.76 5.64
N GLN A 151 -8.87 -8.00 6.14
CA GLN A 151 -9.25 -9.28 6.73
C GLN A 151 -9.20 -10.41 5.70
N ALA A 152 -9.79 -10.21 4.52
CA ALA A 152 -9.75 -11.18 3.43
C ALA A 152 -8.30 -11.50 3.02
N TYR A 153 -7.43 -10.47 2.97
CA TYR A 153 -6.01 -10.65 2.67
C TYR A 153 -5.30 -11.55 3.68
N HIS A 154 -5.54 -11.38 4.97
CA HIS A 154 -4.95 -12.21 6.03
C HIS A 154 -5.50 -13.62 6.09
N GLN A 155 -6.66 -13.87 5.50
CA GLN A 155 -7.33 -15.19 5.53
C GLN A 155 -7.24 -15.97 4.21
N ARG A 156 -6.81 -15.32 3.11
CA ARG A 156 -6.75 -15.97 1.80
C ARG A 156 -5.85 -17.20 1.81
N ALA A 157 -6.20 -18.21 1.04
CA ALA A 157 -5.31 -19.32 0.74
C ALA A 157 -4.02 -18.81 0.08
N LEU A 158 -2.89 -19.41 0.42
CA LEU A 158 -1.60 -19.10 -0.17
C LEU A 158 -1.22 -20.22 -1.15
N SER A 159 -0.52 -19.85 -2.21
CA SER A 159 0.05 -20.78 -3.16
C SER A 159 1.53 -20.99 -2.85
N ASP A 160 1.97 -22.24 -2.78
CA ASP A 160 3.36 -22.61 -2.50
C ASP A 160 4.21 -22.60 -3.79
N HIS A 161 4.33 -21.43 -4.41
CA HIS A 161 5.04 -21.24 -5.69
C HIS A 161 6.25 -20.27 -5.59
N TYR A 162 6.62 -19.88 -4.38
CA TYR A 162 7.78 -18.99 -4.17
C TYR A 162 9.05 -19.82 -4.02
N GLU A 163 10.13 -19.43 -4.70
CA GLU A 163 11.45 -20.06 -4.52
C GLU A 163 12.24 -19.45 -3.36
N VAL A 164 11.97 -18.19 -3.03
CA VAL A 164 12.67 -17.49 -1.93
C VAL A 164 11.65 -16.82 -1.02
N LEU A 165 11.82 -17.02 0.27
CA LEU A 165 11.09 -16.32 1.32
C LEU A 165 12.04 -15.34 2.02
N ILE A 166 11.65 -14.08 2.13
CA ILE A 166 12.35 -13.06 2.92
C ILE A 166 11.43 -12.66 4.06
N VAL A 167 11.91 -12.76 5.30
CA VAL A 167 11.17 -12.34 6.48
C VAL A 167 11.96 -11.32 7.30
N ASP A 168 11.28 -10.28 7.75
CA ASP A 168 11.88 -9.17 8.48
C ASP A 168 10.81 -8.39 9.27
N GLY A 169 11.22 -7.59 10.25
CA GLY A 169 10.37 -6.77 11.07
C GLY A 169 10.54 -5.27 10.84
N ILE A 170 9.43 -4.52 10.85
CA ILE A 170 9.46 -3.06 10.88
C ILE A 170 8.81 -2.53 12.14
N VAL A 171 9.52 -1.63 12.85
CA VAL A 171 9.01 -0.98 14.06
C VAL A 171 8.28 0.31 13.70
N LEU A 172 7.04 0.42 14.13
CA LEU A 172 6.16 1.57 13.95
C LEU A 172 5.64 2.06 15.32
N ARG A 173 5.06 3.26 15.37
CA ARG A 173 4.47 3.83 16.60
C ARG A 173 2.95 3.78 16.54
N ARG A 174 2.33 3.27 17.60
CA ARG A 174 0.89 3.21 17.76
C ARG A 174 0.47 3.80 19.11
N LYS A 175 -0.65 4.53 19.15
CA LYS A 175 -1.28 4.99 20.39
C LYS A 175 -1.85 3.80 21.16
N THR A 176 -1.69 3.82 22.45
CA THR A 176 -2.29 2.88 23.42
C THR A 176 -2.82 3.70 24.60
N GLY A 177 -3.53 3.08 25.52
CA GLY A 177 -3.96 3.75 26.76
C GLY A 177 -2.79 4.34 27.57
N ALA A 178 -1.58 3.77 27.44
CA ALA A 178 -0.35 4.24 28.08
C ALA A 178 0.50 5.16 27.17
N GLY A 179 -0.09 5.79 26.15
CA GLY A 179 0.61 6.68 25.21
C GLY A 179 1.10 6.01 23.94
N ALA A 180 2.07 6.63 23.24
CA ALA A 180 2.61 6.14 22.00
C ALA A 180 3.66 5.05 22.25
N GLN A 181 3.35 3.81 21.89
CA GLN A 181 4.25 2.66 22.03
C GLN A 181 4.81 2.19 20.69
N ARG A 182 6.00 1.64 20.75
CA ARG A 182 6.60 0.90 19.63
C ARG A 182 5.89 -0.44 19.45
N ARG A 183 5.58 -0.79 18.21
CA ARG A 183 5.03 -2.10 17.82
C ARG A 183 5.78 -2.60 16.61
N THR A 184 6.10 -3.88 16.60
CA THR A 184 6.75 -4.51 15.45
C THR A 184 5.67 -5.06 14.52
N MET A 185 5.87 -4.85 13.23
CA MET A 185 5.12 -5.50 12.17
C MET A 185 6.04 -6.53 11.52
N LEU A 186 5.76 -7.82 11.74
CA LEU A 186 6.41 -8.92 11.03
C LEU A 186 5.89 -8.95 9.60
N VAL A 187 6.77 -9.16 8.64
CA VAL A 187 6.44 -9.13 7.21
C VAL A 187 7.12 -10.29 6.49
N ALA A 188 6.38 -10.96 5.63
CA ALA A 188 6.87 -11.99 4.73
C ALA A 188 6.77 -11.54 3.27
N LEU A 189 7.87 -11.65 2.53
CA LEU A 189 7.97 -11.36 1.11
C LEU A 189 8.41 -12.62 0.37
N GLY A 190 7.61 -13.05 -0.61
CA GLY A 190 7.96 -14.15 -1.51
C GLY A 190 8.55 -13.66 -2.81
N ILE A 191 9.45 -14.46 -3.39
CA ILE A 191 9.99 -14.25 -4.72
C ILE A 191 9.70 -15.50 -5.56
N THR A 192 8.98 -15.31 -6.66
CA THR A 192 8.64 -16.39 -7.59
C THR A 192 9.84 -16.80 -8.44
N PRO A 193 9.80 -17.97 -9.12
CA PRO A 193 10.84 -18.39 -10.06
C PRO A 193 11.16 -17.36 -11.17
N HIS A 194 10.19 -16.52 -11.52
CA HIS A 194 10.34 -15.44 -12.50
C HIS A 194 10.86 -14.11 -11.89
N GLY A 195 11.29 -14.13 -10.63
CA GLY A 195 11.83 -12.92 -9.94
C GLY A 195 10.78 -11.91 -9.48
N LYS A 196 9.48 -12.21 -9.60
CA LYS A 196 8.41 -11.35 -9.09
C LYS A 196 8.42 -11.37 -7.57
N LYS A 197 8.34 -10.19 -6.96
CA LYS A 197 8.41 -9.99 -5.52
C LYS A 197 7.06 -9.58 -4.97
N GLU A 198 6.52 -10.36 -4.04
CA GLU A 198 5.20 -10.10 -3.45
C GLU A 198 5.28 -10.12 -1.93
N ILE A 199 4.70 -9.11 -1.28
CA ILE A 199 4.40 -9.23 0.14
C ILE A 199 3.30 -10.28 0.28
N ILE A 200 3.61 -11.36 1.00
CA ILE A 200 2.70 -12.48 1.20
C ILE A 200 1.74 -12.18 2.34
N ASP A 201 2.29 -11.69 3.46
CA ASP A 201 1.50 -11.31 4.62
C ASP A 201 2.30 -10.43 5.58
N PHE A 202 1.60 -9.86 6.56
CA PHE A 202 2.18 -9.07 7.64
C PHE A 202 1.33 -9.21 8.91
N ARG A 203 1.96 -9.10 10.09
CA ARG A 203 1.27 -9.23 11.38
C ARG A 203 1.86 -8.31 12.43
N GLN A 204 1.01 -7.57 13.15
CA GLN A 204 1.43 -6.77 14.28
C GLN A 204 1.68 -7.65 15.50
N VAL A 205 2.84 -7.44 16.14
CA VAL A 205 3.24 -8.09 17.40
C VAL A 205 3.82 -7.07 18.38
N PRO A 206 3.87 -7.40 19.69
CA PRO A 206 4.53 -6.52 20.68
C PRO A 206 6.02 -6.35 20.39
N GLY A 207 6.71 -7.40 19.98
CA GLY A 207 8.13 -7.45 19.67
C GLY A 207 8.51 -8.72 18.91
N GLU A 208 9.76 -8.82 18.50
CA GLU A 208 10.31 -9.94 17.71
C GLU A 208 10.77 -11.10 18.61
N SER A 209 9.84 -11.74 19.32
CA SER A 209 10.12 -12.95 20.08
C SER A 209 10.04 -14.20 19.19
N LYS A 210 10.65 -15.32 19.65
CA LYS A 210 10.49 -16.63 19.01
C LYS A 210 9.01 -16.99 18.80
N THR A 211 8.20 -16.88 19.85
CA THR A 211 6.75 -17.20 19.82
C THR A 211 6.00 -16.32 18.81
N ALA A 212 6.36 -15.04 18.70
CA ALA A 212 5.72 -14.13 17.73
C ALA A 212 6.03 -14.54 16.28
N TRP A 213 7.28 -14.88 15.99
CA TRP A 213 7.71 -15.39 14.70
C TRP A 213 7.09 -16.75 14.38
N GLU A 214 7.14 -17.69 15.33
CA GLU A 214 6.55 -19.02 15.21
C GLU A 214 5.05 -18.94 14.87
N GLY A 215 4.30 -18.14 15.63
CA GLY A 215 2.87 -17.93 15.35
C GLY A 215 2.60 -17.28 14.00
N PHE A 216 3.49 -16.42 13.50
CA PHE A 216 3.36 -15.82 12.17
C PHE A 216 3.68 -16.82 11.07
N LEU A 217 4.79 -17.55 11.17
CA LEU A 217 5.22 -18.54 10.16
C LEU A 217 4.24 -19.72 10.09
N ASN A 218 3.77 -20.24 11.23
CA ASN A 218 2.74 -21.29 11.27
C ASN A 218 1.44 -20.84 10.59
N HIS A 219 1.05 -19.58 10.75
CA HIS A 219 -0.12 -19.05 10.06
C HIS A 219 0.06 -19.04 8.53
N LEU A 220 1.26 -18.72 8.03
CA LEU A 220 1.56 -18.83 6.59
C LEU A 220 1.50 -20.29 6.13
N TYR A 221 2.09 -21.19 6.90
CA TYR A 221 2.12 -22.63 6.63
C TYR A 221 0.70 -23.22 6.53
N GLN A 222 -0.14 -22.95 7.53
CA GLN A 222 -1.53 -23.44 7.58
C GLN A 222 -2.39 -22.91 6.43
N ARG A 223 -2.05 -21.78 5.86
CA ARG A 223 -2.75 -21.18 4.70
C ARG A 223 -2.24 -21.68 3.36
N GLY A 224 -1.24 -22.57 3.33
CA GLY A 224 -0.76 -23.24 2.12
C GLY A 224 0.68 -22.91 1.72
N LEU A 225 1.40 -22.03 2.44
CA LEU A 225 2.85 -21.84 2.20
C LEU A 225 3.62 -22.92 2.98
N GLN A 226 3.62 -24.16 2.48
CA GLN A 226 4.23 -25.29 3.17
C GLN A 226 5.75 -25.36 3.00
N GLY A 227 6.28 -24.69 1.99
CA GLY A 227 7.72 -24.59 1.76
C GLY A 227 8.29 -25.61 0.80
N ASP A 228 7.47 -26.42 0.13
CA ASP A 228 7.91 -27.43 -0.82
C ASP A 228 8.64 -26.82 -2.03
N ALA A 229 8.19 -25.65 -2.49
CA ALA A 229 8.83 -24.90 -3.56
C ALA A 229 9.98 -23.99 -3.08
N LEU A 230 10.09 -23.76 -1.75
CA LEU A 230 11.11 -22.88 -1.20
C LEU A 230 12.51 -23.50 -1.32
N LYS A 231 13.41 -22.76 -1.92
CA LYS A 231 14.82 -23.11 -2.07
C LYS A 231 15.72 -22.35 -1.08
N LEU A 232 15.24 -21.20 -0.55
CA LEU A 232 16.03 -20.34 0.33
C LEU A 232 15.13 -19.47 1.19
N VAL A 233 15.46 -19.34 2.48
CA VAL A 233 14.90 -18.31 3.36
C VAL A 233 15.99 -17.29 3.67
N VAL A 234 15.72 -15.99 3.45
CA VAL A 234 16.69 -14.91 3.66
C VAL A 234 16.27 -14.05 4.85
N VAL A 235 17.17 -13.87 5.82
CA VAL A 235 16.93 -13.17 7.09
C VAL A 235 18.05 -12.22 7.49
N ASP A 236 17.76 -11.31 8.41
CA ASP A 236 18.78 -10.46 9.04
C ASP A 236 19.58 -11.19 10.15
N GLY A 237 18.99 -12.22 10.77
CA GLY A 237 19.68 -13.09 11.72
C GLY A 237 19.29 -12.91 13.19
N GLY A 238 18.11 -12.38 13.48
CA GLY A 238 17.56 -12.33 14.84
C GLY A 238 17.36 -13.73 15.46
N ASN A 239 17.85 -13.98 16.67
CA ASN A 239 17.80 -15.31 17.31
C ASN A 239 16.39 -15.90 17.43
N GLY A 240 15.38 -15.05 17.73
CA GLY A 240 13.99 -15.48 17.81
C GLY A 240 13.44 -15.94 16.47
N LEU A 241 13.81 -15.25 15.39
CA LEU A 241 13.43 -15.61 14.02
C LEU A 241 14.08 -16.92 13.58
N LEU A 242 15.38 -17.07 13.84
CA LEU A 242 16.12 -18.30 13.47
C LEU A 242 15.52 -19.54 14.14
N ALA A 243 15.26 -19.46 15.45
CA ALA A 243 14.64 -20.55 16.20
C ALA A 243 13.21 -20.89 15.75
N ALA A 244 12.46 -19.92 15.24
CA ALA A 244 11.13 -20.15 14.69
C ALA A 244 11.20 -20.76 13.28
N LEU A 245 12.15 -20.34 12.45
CA LEU A 245 12.35 -20.91 11.11
C LEU A 245 12.80 -22.37 11.16
N ASP A 246 13.68 -22.71 12.09
CA ASP A 246 14.11 -24.10 12.30
C ASP A 246 12.93 -25.02 12.62
N LEU A 247 11.93 -24.54 13.37
CA LEU A 247 10.72 -25.30 13.70
C LEU A 247 9.73 -25.43 12.52
N VAL A 248 9.56 -24.38 11.72
CA VAL A 248 8.50 -24.34 10.71
C VAL A 248 9.00 -24.69 9.31
N TYR A 249 10.21 -24.26 8.95
CA TYR A 249 10.84 -24.42 7.64
C TYR A 249 12.29 -24.96 7.76
N GLY A 250 12.56 -25.79 8.76
CA GLY A 250 13.91 -26.30 9.05
C GLY A 250 14.57 -27.09 7.89
N GLN A 251 13.75 -27.62 6.97
CA GLN A 251 14.25 -28.28 5.76
C GLN A 251 14.74 -27.30 4.68
N VAL A 252 14.40 -26.00 4.76
CA VAL A 252 14.77 -25.01 3.76
C VAL A 252 16.10 -24.35 4.12
N PRO A 253 17.08 -24.28 3.21
CA PRO A 253 18.36 -23.61 3.46
C PRO A 253 18.16 -22.15 3.91
N LEU A 254 18.93 -21.74 4.93
CA LEU A 254 18.90 -20.38 5.48
C LEU A 254 20.02 -19.53 4.88
N GLN A 255 19.72 -18.30 4.50
CA GLN A 255 20.69 -17.28 4.07
C GLN A 255 20.65 -16.08 5.00
N ARG A 256 21.78 -15.75 5.62
CA ARG A 256 21.91 -14.49 6.34
C ARG A 256 22.17 -13.32 5.39
N CYS A 257 21.59 -12.17 5.72
CA CYS A 257 21.73 -10.95 4.92
C CYS A 257 23.15 -10.39 4.94
N TRP A 258 23.81 -10.37 3.78
CA TRP A 258 25.14 -9.79 3.63
C TRP A 258 25.20 -8.29 3.96
N ALA A 259 24.14 -7.53 3.71
CA ALA A 259 24.13 -6.11 4.04
C ALA A 259 24.20 -5.87 5.56
N HIS A 260 23.43 -6.65 6.34
CA HIS A 260 23.44 -6.60 7.79
C HIS A 260 24.78 -7.14 8.34
N LYS A 261 25.26 -8.27 7.83
CA LYS A 261 26.55 -8.84 8.25
C LYS A 261 27.70 -7.88 7.98
N THR A 262 27.75 -7.27 6.81
CA THR A 262 28.80 -6.27 6.51
C THR A 262 28.78 -5.13 7.53
N ARG A 263 27.61 -4.60 7.88
CA ARG A 263 27.49 -3.55 8.91
C ARG A 263 27.98 -4.05 10.26
N ASN A 264 27.60 -5.27 10.67
CA ASN A 264 28.02 -5.84 11.94
C ASN A 264 29.54 -6.03 12.02
N VAL A 265 30.18 -6.51 10.96
CA VAL A 265 31.64 -6.64 10.88
C VAL A 265 32.32 -5.26 10.96
N LEU A 266 31.82 -4.28 10.22
CA LEU A 266 32.38 -2.92 10.19
C LEU A 266 32.25 -2.19 11.54
N ASN A 267 31.29 -2.54 12.39
CA ASN A 267 31.17 -2.01 13.76
C ASN A 267 32.38 -2.37 14.64
N HIS A 268 33.17 -3.39 14.28
CA HIS A 268 34.38 -3.79 14.97
C HIS A 268 35.67 -3.27 14.30
N VAL A 269 35.55 -2.38 13.30
CA VAL A 269 36.66 -1.87 12.49
C VAL A 269 36.76 -0.35 12.63
N LYS A 270 37.99 0.17 12.80
CA LYS A 270 38.24 1.61 12.83
C LYS A 270 37.81 2.26 11.50
N GLN A 271 37.30 3.48 11.57
CA GLN A 271 36.71 4.20 10.41
C GLN A 271 37.66 4.28 9.21
N GLY A 272 38.96 4.53 9.45
CA GLY A 272 39.98 4.63 8.38
C GLY A 272 40.21 3.33 7.59
N ASP A 273 39.86 2.15 8.17
CA ASP A 273 40.05 0.87 7.50
C ASP A 273 38.76 0.24 7.01
N GLN A 274 37.59 0.87 7.31
CA GLN A 274 36.27 0.30 6.95
C GLN A 274 36.13 0.08 5.43
N ASP A 275 36.66 0.96 4.58
CA ASP A 275 36.57 0.80 3.14
C ASP A 275 37.42 -0.38 2.62
N LYS A 276 38.58 -0.63 3.24
CA LYS A 276 39.44 -1.79 2.89
C LYS A 276 38.75 -3.10 3.30
N VAL A 277 38.21 -3.15 4.52
CA VAL A 277 37.48 -4.31 5.04
C VAL A 277 36.21 -4.55 4.24
N LYS A 278 35.46 -3.50 3.90
CA LYS A 278 34.25 -3.59 3.06
C LYS A 278 34.54 -4.16 1.67
N ARG A 279 35.64 -3.73 1.02
CA ARG A 279 36.06 -4.31 -0.27
C ARG A 279 36.43 -5.80 -0.13
N ALA A 280 37.05 -6.20 0.98
CA ALA A 280 37.37 -7.60 1.24
C ALA A 280 36.12 -8.45 1.45
N LEU A 281 35.13 -7.98 2.21
CA LEU A 281 33.82 -8.63 2.37
C LEU A 281 33.04 -8.70 1.05
N HIS A 282 33.14 -7.66 0.22
CA HIS A 282 32.52 -7.65 -1.11
C HIS A 282 33.07 -8.77 -2.01
N ARG A 283 34.38 -9.06 -1.95
CA ARG A 283 34.98 -10.19 -2.70
C ARG A 283 34.39 -11.54 -2.26
N ILE A 284 34.06 -11.72 -1.00
CA ILE A 284 33.39 -12.94 -0.52
C ILE A 284 31.95 -13.02 -1.02
N SER A 285 31.19 -11.95 -0.78
CA SER A 285 29.74 -11.91 -1.09
C SER A 285 29.44 -11.89 -2.60
N HIS A 286 30.40 -11.55 -3.45
CA HIS A 286 30.24 -11.47 -4.92
C HIS A 286 31.04 -12.55 -5.66
N ALA A 287 31.58 -13.52 -4.93
CA ALA A 287 32.18 -14.70 -5.55
C ALA A 287 31.15 -15.46 -6.41
N ARG A 288 31.60 -16.06 -7.49
CA ARG A 288 30.74 -16.80 -8.42
C ARG A 288 30.51 -18.25 -8.00
N THR A 289 31.43 -18.80 -7.23
CA THR A 289 31.38 -20.16 -6.74
C THR A 289 31.65 -20.24 -5.23
N LEU A 290 31.15 -21.30 -4.60
CA LEU A 290 31.40 -21.56 -3.18
C LEU A 290 32.91 -21.63 -2.88
N ARG A 291 33.69 -22.30 -3.74
CA ARG A 291 35.15 -22.41 -3.60
C ARG A 291 35.86 -21.05 -3.66
N GLU A 292 35.45 -20.15 -4.54
CA GLU A 292 35.97 -18.78 -4.59
C GLU A 292 35.63 -17.99 -3.33
N ALA A 293 34.38 -18.10 -2.87
CA ALA A 293 33.92 -17.44 -1.63
C ALA A 293 34.73 -17.91 -0.41
N GLN A 294 34.93 -19.21 -0.27
CA GLN A 294 35.73 -19.81 0.82
C GLN A 294 37.18 -19.33 0.78
N LYS A 295 37.83 -19.34 -0.39
CA LYS A 295 39.18 -18.80 -0.56
C LYS A 295 39.26 -17.32 -0.21
N ALA A 296 38.26 -16.52 -0.62
CA ALA A 296 38.20 -15.09 -0.27
C ALA A 296 38.00 -14.89 1.24
N ALA A 297 37.19 -15.73 1.89
CA ALA A 297 37.02 -15.69 3.35
C ALA A 297 38.29 -16.08 4.12
N GLN A 298 39.03 -17.08 3.67
CA GLN A 298 40.33 -17.45 4.25
C GLN A 298 41.32 -16.29 4.14
N ARG A 299 41.40 -15.63 2.98
CA ARG A 299 42.25 -14.44 2.81
C ARG A 299 41.82 -13.30 3.73
N PHE A 300 40.54 -13.12 3.94
CA PHE A 300 39.99 -12.12 4.86
C PHE A 300 40.49 -12.40 6.29
N VAL A 301 40.38 -13.64 6.76
CA VAL A 301 40.87 -14.06 8.09
C VAL A 301 42.38 -13.75 8.23
N LEU A 302 43.23 -14.29 7.34
CA LEU A 302 44.66 -14.08 7.37
C LEU A 302 45.07 -12.60 7.36
N GLN A 303 44.33 -11.75 6.64
CA GLN A 303 44.66 -10.33 6.51
C GLN A 303 44.24 -9.52 7.74
N TRP A 304 43.11 -9.87 8.42
CA TRP A 304 42.49 -9.00 9.40
C TRP A 304 42.47 -9.54 10.84
N GLU A 305 42.80 -10.82 11.07
CA GLU A 305 42.73 -11.46 12.37
C GLU A 305 43.62 -10.76 13.41
N GLY A 306 44.88 -10.40 13.04
CA GLY A 306 45.76 -9.68 13.92
C GLY A 306 45.34 -8.27 14.30
N SER A 307 44.63 -7.57 13.37
CA SER A 307 44.20 -6.17 13.60
C SER A 307 42.78 -6.05 14.13
N TYR A 308 41.86 -6.92 13.71
CA TYR A 308 40.45 -6.89 14.03
C TYR A 308 39.86 -8.28 14.32
N PRO A 309 40.35 -8.98 15.39
CA PRO A 309 39.91 -10.36 15.69
C PRO A 309 38.39 -10.47 15.88
N LYS A 310 37.72 -9.49 16.52
CA LYS A 310 36.25 -9.48 16.68
C LYS A 310 35.51 -9.34 15.37
N ALA A 311 36.04 -8.65 14.37
CA ALA A 311 35.45 -8.53 13.05
C ALA A 311 35.54 -9.86 12.28
N VAL A 312 36.66 -10.57 12.44
CA VAL A 312 36.87 -11.91 11.87
C VAL A 312 35.94 -12.92 12.51
N GLU A 313 35.90 -12.99 13.85
CA GLU A 313 34.97 -13.85 14.59
C GLU A 313 33.52 -13.59 14.19
N CYS A 314 33.12 -12.32 14.10
CA CYS A 314 31.77 -11.94 13.64
C CYS A 314 31.45 -12.49 12.24
N LEU A 315 32.40 -12.49 11.30
CA LEU A 315 32.21 -13.07 9.98
C LEU A 315 32.12 -14.60 10.03
N GLN A 316 33.11 -15.25 10.70
CA GLN A 316 33.25 -16.70 10.74
C GLN A 316 32.04 -17.40 11.34
N LYS A 317 31.46 -16.83 12.41
CA LYS A 317 30.33 -17.38 13.13
C LYS A 317 29.15 -17.73 12.20
N ASP A 318 28.89 -16.92 11.19
CA ASP A 318 27.72 -17.08 10.32
C ASP A 318 28.12 -17.38 8.86
N LEU A 319 29.40 -17.67 8.59
CA LEU A 319 29.91 -17.84 7.24
C LEU A 319 29.19 -18.93 6.44
N PRO A 320 28.85 -20.11 7.01
CA PRO A 320 28.11 -21.14 6.28
C PRO A 320 26.76 -20.61 5.74
N GLU A 321 25.97 -19.94 6.60
CA GLU A 321 24.66 -19.38 6.25
C GLU A 321 24.78 -18.17 5.31
N LEU A 322 25.91 -17.45 5.33
CA LEU A 322 26.18 -16.35 4.40
C LEU A 322 26.48 -16.83 2.98
N LEU A 323 26.89 -18.08 2.81
CA LEU A 323 27.26 -18.69 1.52
C LEU A 323 26.18 -19.62 0.96
N SER A 324 25.04 -19.80 1.64
CA SER A 324 23.96 -20.70 1.22
C SER A 324 23.44 -20.38 -0.17
N PHE A 325 23.35 -19.09 -0.55
CA PHE A 325 22.90 -18.67 -1.87
C PHE A 325 23.73 -19.21 -3.03
N LEU A 326 24.98 -19.61 -2.81
CA LEU A 326 25.86 -20.22 -3.83
C LEU A 326 25.60 -21.73 -4.01
N GLN A 327 24.84 -22.36 -3.11
CA GLN A 327 24.54 -23.78 -3.11
C GLN A 327 23.14 -24.07 -3.67
N VAL A 328 22.31 -23.04 -3.80
CA VAL A 328 20.92 -23.18 -4.24
C VAL A 328 20.82 -23.13 -5.77
N LYS A 329 20.13 -24.12 -6.35
CA LYS A 329 19.85 -24.14 -7.78
C LYS A 329 18.59 -23.34 -8.09
N THR A 330 18.75 -22.13 -8.59
CA THR A 330 17.64 -21.25 -8.99
C THR A 330 18.04 -20.42 -10.21
N GLY A 331 17.06 -20.00 -11.01
CA GLY A 331 17.26 -19.04 -12.11
C GLY A 331 17.38 -17.57 -11.65
N LEU A 332 17.26 -17.31 -10.35
CA LEU A 332 17.28 -15.95 -9.79
C LEU A 332 18.71 -15.41 -9.70
N LEU A 333 18.85 -14.09 -9.86
CA LEU A 333 20.13 -13.42 -9.72
C LEU A 333 20.67 -13.50 -8.29
N PRO A 334 21.98 -13.73 -8.06
CA PRO A 334 22.58 -13.77 -6.72
C PRO A 334 22.33 -12.50 -5.88
N SER A 335 22.19 -11.35 -6.54
CA SER A 335 21.87 -10.07 -5.87
C SER A 335 20.51 -10.09 -5.15
N VAL A 336 19.60 -10.94 -5.57
CA VAL A 336 18.26 -11.11 -4.98
C VAL A 336 18.31 -12.07 -3.78
N LEU A 337 19.22 -13.05 -3.82
CA LEU A 337 19.31 -14.15 -2.86
C LEU A 337 20.07 -13.78 -1.58
N ARG A 338 21.05 -12.89 -1.65
CA ARG A 338 22.02 -12.65 -0.57
C ARG A 338 21.65 -11.52 0.40
N THR A 339 20.54 -10.81 0.18
CA THR A 339 20.18 -9.66 1.03
C THR A 339 18.69 -9.52 1.23
N THR A 340 18.29 -8.92 2.33
CA THR A 340 16.90 -8.52 2.65
C THR A 340 16.51 -7.19 1.97
N ASN A 341 17.30 -6.65 1.07
CA ASN A 341 17.07 -5.34 0.42
C ASN A 341 15.70 -5.25 -0.26
N ALA A 342 15.15 -6.37 -0.73
CA ALA A 342 13.84 -6.39 -1.37
C ALA A 342 12.72 -5.98 -0.39
N ILE A 343 12.72 -6.49 0.84
CA ILE A 343 11.75 -6.14 1.87
C ILE A 343 12.05 -4.76 2.49
N GLU A 344 13.34 -4.41 2.65
CA GLU A 344 13.75 -3.09 3.17
C GLU A 344 13.27 -1.94 2.27
N ARG A 345 13.22 -2.14 0.94
CA ARG A 345 12.64 -1.17 0.00
C ARG A 345 11.16 -0.93 0.29
N ARG A 346 10.38 -1.98 0.62
CA ARG A 346 8.97 -1.86 1.03
C ARG A 346 8.84 -1.12 2.35
N PHE A 347 9.74 -1.38 3.28
CA PHE A 347 9.77 -0.65 4.56
C PHE A 347 10.09 0.84 4.40
N ARG A 348 10.90 1.22 3.43
CA ARG A 348 11.11 2.65 3.08
C ARG A 348 9.82 3.31 2.61
N GLU A 349 9.03 2.61 1.78
CA GLU A 349 7.73 3.11 1.32
C GLU A 349 6.73 3.21 2.47
N VAL A 350 6.68 2.25 3.37
CA VAL A 350 5.88 2.33 4.61
C VAL A 350 6.29 3.55 5.44
N ARG A 351 7.60 3.73 5.68
CA ARG A 351 8.10 4.88 6.45
C ARG A 351 7.81 6.21 5.78
N ARG A 352 7.90 6.29 4.45
CA ARG A 352 7.58 7.51 3.69
C ARG A 352 6.15 7.97 3.92
N ARG A 353 5.21 7.03 4.04
CA ARG A 353 3.79 7.32 4.26
C ARG A 353 3.45 7.49 5.74
N SER A 354 4.07 6.72 6.62
CA SER A 354 3.76 6.77 8.05
C SER A 354 4.42 7.95 8.79
N ARG A 355 5.57 8.47 8.33
CA ARG A 355 6.24 9.61 8.94
C ARG A 355 5.37 10.87 9.08
N PRO A 356 4.65 11.33 8.02
CA PRO A 356 3.75 12.48 8.14
C PRO A 356 2.56 12.24 9.07
N MET A 357 2.16 10.98 9.29
CA MET A 357 1.08 10.60 10.19
C MET A 357 1.52 10.58 11.66
N GLY A 358 2.82 10.44 11.91
CA GLY A 358 3.44 10.38 13.24
C GLY A 358 3.14 9.08 13.97
N THR A 359 1.96 8.95 14.55
CA THR A 359 1.55 7.79 15.36
C THR A 359 0.18 7.30 14.91
N PHE A 360 0.03 5.99 14.68
CA PHE A 360 -1.25 5.37 14.35
C PHE A 360 -2.20 5.39 15.55
N SER A 361 -3.50 5.64 15.31
CA SER A 361 -4.52 5.69 16.36
C SER A 361 -4.73 4.33 17.04
N ASP A 362 -4.76 3.28 16.25
CA ASP A 362 -5.09 1.91 16.66
C ASP A 362 -4.41 0.88 15.75
N ARG A 363 -4.62 -0.40 16.04
CA ARG A 363 -4.09 -1.53 15.26
C ARG A 363 -4.65 -1.54 13.84
N THR A 364 -5.95 -1.36 13.70
CA THR A 364 -6.66 -1.45 12.41
C THR A 364 -6.20 -0.36 11.45
N SER A 365 -6.03 0.88 11.95
CA SER A 365 -5.50 1.97 11.13
C SER A 365 -4.07 1.72 10.64
N MET A 366 -3.24 1.06 11.46
CA MET A 366 -1.89 0.66 11.08
C MET A 366 -1.93 -0.44 10.00
N GLU A 367 -2.71 -1.50 10.20
CA GLU A 367 -2.85 -2.60 9.25
C GLU A 367 -3.40 -2.12 7.90
N ARG A 368 -4.38 -1.22 7.91
CA ARG A 368 -4.97 -0.59 6.71
C ARG A 368 -3.93 0.13 5.85
N ILE A 369 -3.10 0.95 6.46
CA ILE A 369 -2.04 1.68 5.75
C ILE A 369 -0.97 0.72 5.21
N LEU A 370 -0.56 -0.28 5.99
CA LEU A 370 0.42 -1.27 5.53
C LEU A 370 -0.14 -2.09 4.38
N TYR A 371 -1.38 -2.56 4.49
CA TYR A 371 -2.07 -3.26 3.43
C TYR A 371 -2.04 -2.44 2.11
N ALA A 372 -2.48 -1.19 2.18
CA ALA A 372 -2.52 -0.33 1.00
C ALA A 372 -1.14 -0.10 0.38
N VAL A 373 -0.10 0.14 1.21
CA VAL A 373 1.28 0.33 0.73
C VAL A 373 1.81 -0.96 0.10
N PHE A 374 1.61 -2.11 0.74
CA PHE A 374 2.12 -3.39 0.25
C PHE A 374 1.39 -3.84 -1.01
N MET A 375 0.07 -3.66 -1.08
CA MET A 375 -0.69 -3.97 -2.30
C MET A 375 -0.31 -3.05 -3.45
N HIS A 376 -0.13 -1.76 -3.20
CA HIS A 376 0.41 -0.85 -4.20
C HIS A 376 1.77 -1.34 -4.75
N GLU A 377 2.69 -1.73 -3.88
CA GLU A 377 4.01 -2.23 -4.29
C GLU A 377 3.91 -3.59 -5.03
N ASN A 378 2.98 -4.47 -4.65
CA ASN A 378 2.74 -5.73 -5.35
C ASN A 378 2.14 -5.48 -6.76
N LEU A 379 1.19 -4.55 -6.87
CA LEU A 379 0.50 -4.24 -8.13
C LEU A 379 1.33 -3.38 -9.08
N LYS A 380 2.22 -2.54 -8.56
CA LYS A 380 3.13 -1.68 -9.36
C LYS A 380 3.93 -2.45 -10.40
N GLN A 381 4.17 -3.74 -10.18
CA GLN A 381 4.83 -4.62 -11.13
C GLN A 381 3.90 -5.12 -12.25
N ARG A 382 2.58 -4.92 -12.12
CA ARG A 382 1.54 -5.41 -13.03
C ARG A 382 0.87 -4.31 -13.83
N THR A 383 0.79 -3.09 -13.28
CA THR A 383 0.06 -1.96 -13.88
C THR A 383 0.69 -0.62 -13.53
N ALA A 384 0.49 0.36 -14.42
CA ALA A 384 0.87 1.75 -14.19
C ALA A 384 -0.04 2.46 -13.15
N THR A 385 -1.23 1.93 -12.89
CA THR A 385 -2.26 2.55 -12.02
C THR A 385 -2.68 1.62 -10.87
N PRO A 386 -1.75 1.19 -9.99
CA PRO A 386 -2.04 0.19 -8.97
C PRO A 386 -3.13 0.60 -7.97
N PHE A 387 -3.25 1.89 -7.65
CA PHE A 387 -4.28 2.38 -6.73
C PHE A 387 -5.70 2.30 -7.30
N LEU A 388 -5.87 2.39 -8.62
CA LEU A 388 -7.18 2.21 -9.23
C LEU A 388 -7.71 0.79 -8.98
N LEU A 389 -6.83 -0.21 -9.05
CA LEU A 389 -7.20 -1.60 -8.76
C LEU A 389 -7.55 -1.84 -7.28
N LEU A 390 -6.89 -1.12 -6.35
CA LEU A 390 -7.19 -1.23 -4.91
C LEU A 390 -8.54 -0.63 -4.53
N THR A 391 -9.06 0.28 -5.33
CA THR A 391 -10.27 1.04 -5.06
C THR A 391 -11.44 0.67 -5.98
N GLN A 392 -11.25 -0.27 -6.90
CA GLN A 392 -12.32 -0.92 -7.65
C GLN A 392 -12.88 -2.04 -6.77
N ASN A 393 -14.11 -1.88 -6.30
CA ASN A 393 -14.88 -3.02 -5.80
C ASN A 393 -15.41 -3.74 -7.04
N ASP A 394 -14.99 -4.98 -7.25
CA ASP A 394 -15.64 -5.91 -8.16
C ASP A 394 -17.05 -6.26 -7.66
#